data_119f19a68eca95f009e3df2f403d9998
#
_entry.id   119f19a68eca95f009e3df2f403d9998
#
_cell.length_a   1.000
_cell.length_b   1.000
_cell.length_c   1.000
_cell.angle_alpha   90.00
_cell.angle_beta   90.00
_cell.angle_gamma   90.00
#
_symmetry.space_group_name_H-M   'P 1'
#
loop_
_entity.id
_entity.type
_entity.pdbx_description
1 polymer ?
#
loop_
_entity_poly.entity_id
_entity_poly.type
_entity_poly.pdbx_seq_one_letter_code
_entity_poly.pdbx_strand_id
1 'polypeptide(L)'
;MKILNFGSLNRDLVYAVDHAVLPGETLASSGMEPFCGGKGLNQSLALARAGAIVYHAGCIGSDGDDLILMLQNSGVDTRHIRRVDGPSGHAIIQVDGQGQNSILLFGGANQRISPESIGKTLADFSEGDLLVLQNEINGIARIMDEAHDRRMRIVFNPSPFNKSISAYPLEKVDWFVLNEIEGGELTGETEPEKILQALKEKFSDAKTLLTLGRRGVLYTDGNVVCSHPIFSVSVKDTTAAGDTFLGYFFALLEKYGPREALRWASAASAIAVTVKGAANSIPHREEVAAFLRNT
;
A
#
# COMPACT_ATOMS: atom_id res chain seq x y z
N MET A 1 -5.59 -11.56 15.90
CA MET A 1 -5.91 -11.23 14.49
C MET A 1 -4.67 -11.42 13.66
N LYS A 2 -4.76 -12.16 12.57
CA LYS A 2 -3.75 -12.21 11.51
C LYS A 2 -4.06 -11.14 10.47
N ILE A 3 -3.04 -10.63 9.80
CA ILE A 3 -3.20 -9.72 8.66
C ILE A 3 -2.65 -10.42 7.42
N LEU A 4 -3.53 -10.69 6.45
CA LEU A 4 -3.15 -11.13 5.12
C LEU A 4 -3.05 -9.91 4.22
N ASN A 5 -1.87 -9.59 3.74
CA ASN A 5 -1.70 -8.65 2.65
C ASN A 5 -1.57 -9.43 1.34
N PHE A 6 -2.60 -9.37 0.50
CA PHE A 6 -2.60 -10.01 -0.81
C PHE A 6 -2.27 -8.93 -1.85
N GLY A 7 -1.00 -8.85 -2.24
CA GLY A 7 -0.53 -7.67 -2.96
C GLY A 7 0.66 -7.91 -3.88
N SER A 8 1.08 -6.81 -4.49
CA SER A 8 2.16 -6.77 -5.47
C SER A 8 3.53 -6.89 -4.84
N LEU A 9 4.44 -7.45 -5.62
CA LEU A 9 5.86 -7.58 -5.36
C LEU A 9 6.61 -7.09 -6.60
N ASN A 10 7.29 -5.95 -6.52
CA ASN A 10 7.95 -5.31 -7.65
C ASN A 10 9.44 -5.12 -7.41
N ARG A 11 10.20 -5.18 -8.49
CA ARG A 11 11.57 -4.68 -8.57
C ARG A 11 11.54 -3.29 -9.19
N ASP A 12 11.90 -2.27 -8.44
CA ASP A 12 11.94 -0.90 -8.91
C ASP A 12 13.33 -0.61 -9.46
N LEU A 13 13.44 -0.42 -10.78
CA LEU A 13 14.68 -0.12 -11.50
C LEU A 13 14.77 1.39 -11.70
N VAL A 14 15.52 2.06 -10.83
CA VAL A 14 15.65 3.52 -10.83
C VAL A 14 16.83 3.95 -11.66
N TYR A 15 16.56 4.65 -12.76
CA TYR A 15 17.54 5.20 -13.69
C TYR A 15 17.73 6.69 -13.45
N ALA A 16 18.95 7.12 -13.22
CA ALA A 16 19.31 8.53 -13.18
C ALA A 16 19.49 9.04 -14.61
N VAL A 17 18.72 10.03 -15.00
CA VAL A 17 18.68 10.61 -16.35
C VAL A 17 18.73 12.13 -16.30
N ASP A 18 19.09 12.77 -17.41
CA ASP A 18 19.06 14.24 -17.50
C ASP A 18 17.60 14.75 -17.62
N HIS A 19 16.75 14.00 -18.28
CA HIS A 19 15.29 14.25 -18.40
C HIS A 19 14.59 12.93 -18.75
N ALA A 20 13.26 12.87 -18.60
CA ALA A 20 12.48 11.72 -19.05
C ALA A 20 12.58 11.56 -20.56
N VAL A 21 12.88 10.34 -21.06
CA VAL A 21 13.08 10.07 -22.48
C VAL A 21 11.86 10.47 -23.30
N LEU A 22 12.11 11.18 -24.41
CA LEU A 22 11.07 11.66 -25.34
C LEU A 22 10.83 10.68 -26.48
N PRO A 23 9.65 10.73 -27.15
CA PRO A 23 9.37 9.89 -28.33
C PRO A 23 10.44 10.05 -29.41
N GLY A 24 11.04 8.91 -29.85
CA GLY A 24 12.08 8.88 -30.88
C GLY A 24 13.50 9.19 -30.38
N GLU A 25 13.67 9.47 -29.09
CA GLU A 25 14.99 9.74 -28.47
C GLU A 25 15.63 8.45 -27.97
N THR A 26 16.97 8.43 -27.98
CA THR A 26 17.80 7.45 -27.25
C THR A 26 18.62 8.21 -26.24
N LEU A 27 18.34 8.01 -24.95
CA LEU A 27 19.01 8.67 -23.85
C LEU A 27 19.88 7.67 -23.06
N ALA A 28 21.12 8.01 -22.77
CA ALA A 28 21.98 7.22 -21.89
C ALA A 28 21.73 7.63 -20.44
N SER A 29 21.45 6.65 -19.56
CA SER A 29 21.38 6.91 -18.13
C SER A 29 22.78 7.03 -17.52
N SER A 30 22.95 7.88 -16.51
CA SER A 30 24.20 8.03 -15.76
C SER A 30 24.37 6.99 -14.64
N GLY A 31 23.30 6.26 -14.28
CA GLY A 31 23.32 5.20 -13.27
C GLY A 31 22.00 4.45 -13.20
N MET A 32 22.04 3.24 -12.62
CA MET A 32 20.86 2.42 -12.34
C MET A 32 21.01 1.74 -10.98
N GLU A 33 19.95 1.86 -10.15
CA GLU A 33 19.88 1.21 -8.84
C GLU A 33 18.58 0.37 -8.75
N PRO A 34 18.66 -0.93 -8.41
CA PRO A 34 17.48 -1.75 -8.16
C PRO A 34 17.04 -1.61 -6.69
N PHE A 35 15.73 -1.50 -6.47
CA PHE A 35 15.12 -1.51 -5.14
C PHE A 35 13.98 -2.53 -5.11
N CYS A 36 13.69 -3.04 -3.91
CA CYS A 36 12.45 -3.77 -3.66
C CYS A 36 11.31 -2.76 -3.48
N GLY A 37 10.18 -3.01 -4.12
CA GLY A 37 9.03 -2.12 -4.11
C GLY A 37 7.72 -2.85 -4.39
N GLY A 38 6.73 -2.08 -4.83
CA GLY A 38 5.36 -2.50 -4.97
C GLY A 38 4.54 -2.21 -3.71
N LYS A 39 3.30 -1.75 -3.89
CA LYS A 39 2.44 -1.37 -2.76
C LYS A 39 2.22 -2.51 -1.78
N GLY A 40 2.01 -3.73 -2.29
CA GLY A 40 1.85 -4.91 -1.45
C GLY A 40 3.06 -5.18 -0.57
N LEU A 41 4.27 -5.15 -1.13
CA LEU A 41 5.51 -5.30 -0.37
C LEU A 41 5.65 -4.21 0.69
N ASN A 42 5.51 -2.94 0.30
CA ASN A 42 5.67 -1.80 1.19
C ASN A 42 4.69 -1.84 2.37
N GLN A 43 3.41 -2.14 2.10
CA GLN A 43 2.38 -2.24 3.13
C GLN A 43 2.64 -3.42 4.06
N SER A 44 3.10 -4.58 3.56
CA SER A 44 3.49 -5.72 4.41
C SER A 44 4.65 -5.37 5.33
N LEU A 45 5.67 -4.69 4.82
CA LEU A 45 6.80 -4.21 5.63
C LEU A 45 6.34 -3.25 6.72
N ALA A 46 5.50 -2.28 6.37
CA ALA A 46 4.99 -1.29 7.30
C ALA A 46 4.16 -1.93 8.43
N LEU A 47 3.26 -2.85 8.10
CA LEU A 47 2.48 -3.64 9.04
C LEU A 47 3.38 -4.42 10.00
N ALA A 48 4.36 -5.15 9.48
CA ALA A 48 5.24 -5.99 10.27
C ALA A 48 6.18 -5.16 11.17
N ARG A 49 6.77 -4.09 10.63
CA ARG A 49 7.64 -3.16 11.39
C ARG A 49 6.88 -2.38 12.46
N ALA A 50 5.57 -2.19 12.30
CA ALA A 50 4.68 -1.67 13.34
C ALA A 50 4.32 -2.70 14.42
N GLY A 51 4.64 -4.00 14.22
CA GLY A 51 4.47 -5.08 15.20
C GLY A 51 3.26 -5.98 14.99
N ALA A 52 2.65 -5.98 13.79
CA ALA A 52 1.56 -6.89 13.45
C ALA A 52 2.07 -8.28 13.04
N ILE A 53 1.20 -9.30 13.15
CA ILE A 53 1.42 -10.63 12.58
C ILE A 53 0.94 -10.61 11.12
N VAL A 54 1.89 -10.59 10.18
CA VAL A 54 1.62 -10.36 8.76
C VAL A 54 1.98 -11.58 7.93
N TYR A 55 1.06 -11.95 7.05
CA TYR A 55 1.24 -12.90 5.96
C TYR A 55 1.17 -12.15 4.65
N HIS A 56 2.13 -12.38 3.76
CA HIS A 56 2.08 -11.85 2.40
C HIS A 56 1.71 -12.94 1.41
N ALA A 57 0.70 -12.67 0.59
CA ALA A 57 0.33 -13.50 -0.56
C ALA A 57 0.50 -12.72 -1.86
N GLY A 58 1.00 -13.40 -2.88
CA GLY A 58 1.27 -12.81 -4.19
C GLY A 58 2.07 -13.75 -5.07
N CYS A 59 2.58 -13.22 -6.17
CA CYS A 59 3.42 -13.98 -7.08
C CYS A 59 4.71 -13.24 -7.40
N ILE A 60 5.81 -14.02 -7.53
CA ILE A 60 7.09 -13.55 -8.05
C ILE A 60 7.53 -14.40 -9.24
N GLY A 61 8.40 -13.84 -10.06
CA GLY A 61 9.11 -14.56 -11.11
C GLY A 61 10.37 -15.25 -10.61
N SER A 62 11.21 -15.72 -11.55
CA SER A 62 12.50 -16.35 -11.25
C SER A 62 13.53 -15.37 -10.64
N ASP A 63 13.30 -14.07 -10.76
CA ASP A 63 14.17 -12.98 -10.36
C ASP A 63 13.76 -12.30 -9.03
N GLY A 64 12.77 -12.86 -8.28
CA GLY A 64 12.15 -12.23 -7.13
C GLY A 64 12.64 -12.69 -5.75
N ASP A 65 13.81 -13.34 -5.64
CA ASP A 65 14.31 -13.85 -4.36
C ASP A 65 14.60 -12.75 -3.34
N ASP A 66 15.09 -11.61 -3.82
CA ASP A 66 15.36 -10.42 -3.02
C ASP A 66 14.09 -9.86 -2.36
N LEU A 67 12.94 -9.93 -3.04
CA LEU A 67 11.64 -9.51 -2.51
C LEU A 67 11.18 -10.38 -1.34
N ILE A 68 11.34 -11.71 -1.45
CA ILE A 68 11.05 -12.65 -0.36
C ILE A 68 11.96 -12.41 0.84
N LEU A 69 13.27 -12.28 0.60
CA LEU A 69 14.24 -12.06 1.68
C LEU A 69 13.95 -10.76 2.44
N MET A 70 13.59 -9.68 1.74
CA MET A 70 13.23 -8.42 2.38
C MET A 70 12.03 -8.55 3.32
N LEU A 71 10.99 -9.26 2.90
CA LEU A 71 9.80 -9.53 3.72
C LEU A 71 10.16 -10.40 4.93
N GLN A 72 10.88 -11.49 4.74
CA GLN A 72 11.29 -12.43 5.79
C GLN A 72 12.16 -11.74 6.86
N ASN A 73 13.11 -10.90 6.45
CA ASN A 73 13.96 -10.12 7.35
C ASN A 73 13.18 -9.13 8.21
N SER A 74 11.97 -8.77 7.79
CA SER A 74 11.04 -7.92 8.55
C SER A 74 9.99 -8.72 9.33
N GLY A 75 10.08 -10.05 9.37
CA GLY A 75 9.18 -10.92 10.13
C GLY A 75 7.84 -11.22 9.44
N VAL A 76 7.72 -10.95 8.14
CA VAL A 76 6.53 -11.30 7.35
C VAL A 76 6.56 -12.78 6.98
N ASP A 77 5.45 -13.48 7.18
CA ASP A 77 5.29 -14.86 6.72
C ASP A 77 5.03 -14.89 5.21
N THR A 78 5.93 -15.53 4.46
CA THR A 78 5.96 -15.54 2.99
C THR A 78 5.48 -16.86 2.37
N ARG A 79 4.90 -17.78 3.17
CA ARG A 79 4.47 -19.12 2.69
C ARG A 79 3.44 -19.07 1.56
N HIS A 80 2.70 -17.98 1.43
CA HIS A 80 1.67 -17.77 0.42
C HIS A 80 2.18 -17.03 -0.83
N ILE A 81 3.49 -16.73 -0.91
CA ILE A 81 4.10 -16.23 -2.14
C ILE A 81 4.36 -17.40 -3.08
N ARG A 82 3.88 -17.31 -4.30
CA ARG A 82 4.05 -18.32 -5.35
C ARG A 82 5.10 -17.86 -6.36
N ARG A 83 5.94 -18.80 -6.76
CA ARG A 83 6.84 -18.59 -7.89
C ARG A 83 6.14 -19.05 -9.17
N VAL A 84 6.16 -18.18 -10.19
CA VAL A 84 5.58 -18.43 -11.52
C VAL A 84 6.63 -18.20 -12.59
N ASP A 85 6.41 -18.73 -13.79
CA ASP A 85 7.32 -18.53 -14.92
C ASP A 85 7.33 -17.05 -15.35
N GLY A 86 8.48 -16.62 -15.87
CA GLY A 86 8.69 -15.23 -16.32
C GLY A 86 9.19 -14.29 -15.23
N PRO A 87 9.25 -12.98 -15.51
CA PRO A 87 9.77 -12.00 -14.58
C PRO A 87 8.75 -11.61 -13.50
N SER A 88 9.26 -11.18 -12.36
CA SER A 88 8.49 -10.48 -11.34
C SER A 88 7.87 -9.19 -11.89
N GLY A 89 6.89 -8.63 -11.17
CA GLY A 89 6.48 -7.25 -11.41
C GLY A 89 7.67 -6.31 -11.29
N HIS A 90 7.73 -5.28 -12.11
CA HIS A 90 8.79 -4.28 -12.02
C HIS A 90 8.33 -2.91 -12.49
N ALA A 91 9.01 -1.88 -11.98
CA ALA A 91 8.88 -0.52 -12.45
C ALA A 91 10.19 -0.05 -13.06
N ILE A 92 10.13 0.58 -14.23
CA ILE A 92 11.23 1.38 -14.77
C ILE A 92 10.96 2.82 -14.36
N ILE A 93 11.81 3.35 -13.52
CA ILE A 93 11.66 4.68 -12.93
C ILE A 93 12.80 5.56 -13.43
N GLN A 94 12.48 6.57 -14.21
CA GLN A 94 13.43 7.58 -14.65
C GLN A 94 13.37 8.75 -13.66
N VAL A 95 14.52 9.19 -13.14
CA VAL A 95 14.60 10.31 -12.18
C VAL A 95 15.59 11.32 -12.73
N ASP A 96 15.17 12.56 -12.94
CA ASP A 96 16.03 13.64 -13.40
C ASP A 96 16.76 14.35 -12.25
N GLY A 97 17.67 15.27 -12.61
CA GLY A 97 18.45 16.05 -11.66
C GLY A 97 17.63 16.99 -10.76
N GLN A 98 16.34 17.19 -11.06
CA GLN A 98 15.40 17.99 -10.25
C GLN A 98 14.53 17.10 -9.35
N GLY A 99 14.69 15.77 -9.43
CA GLY A 99 13.92 14.79 -8.68
C GLY A 99 12.53 14.53 -9.27
N GLN A 100 12.24 14.97 -10.50
CA GLN A 100 11.03 14.60 -11.21
C GLN A 100 11.17 13.16 -11.70
N ASN A 101 10.08 12.40 -11.63
CA ASN A 101 10.08 11.01 -12.05
C ASN A 101 9.07 10.71 -13.16
N SER A 102 9.40 9.70 -13.95
CA SER A 102 8.51 9.08 -14.94
C SER A 102 8.56 7.57 -14.73
N ILE A 103 7.39 6.94 -14.58
CA ILE A 103 7.30 5.55 -14.15
C ILE A 103 6.56 4.74 -15.21
N LEU A 104 7.20 3.66 -15.67
CA LEU A 104 6.59 2.63 -16.48
C LEU A 104 6.46 1.35 -15.64
N LEU A 105 5.23 0.90 -15.39
CA LEU A 105 4.94 -0.28 -14.60
C LEU A 105 4.67 -1.50 -15.49
N PHE A 106 5.29 -2.62 -15.17
CA PHE A 106 5.01 -3.93 -15.75
C PHE A 106 4.53 -4.89 -14.68
N GLY A 107 3.30 -5.41 -14.81
CA GLY A 107 2.68 -6.27 -13.79
C GLY A 107 3.37 -7.63 -13.61
N GLY A 108 3.91 -8.23 -14.67
CA GLY A 108 4.67 -9.50 -14.58
C GLY A 108 3.94 -10.59 -13.81
N ALA A 109 4.64 -11.19 -12.84
CA ALA A 109 4.11 -12.23 -11.96
C ALA A 109 2.88 -11.79 -11.15
N ASN A 110 2.73 -10.49 -10.83
CA ASN A 110 1.56 -9.95 -10.12
C ASN A 110 0.24 -10.17 -10.86
N GLN A 111 0.29 -10.40 -12.18
CA GLN A 111 -0.87 -10.67 -13.02
C GLN A 111 -1.08 -12.18 -13.27
N ARG A 112 -0.44 -13.06 -12.47
CA ARG A 112 -0.51 -14.50 -12.64
C ARG A 112 -1.03 -15.27 -11.42
N ILE A 113 -1.80 -14.58 -10.58
CA ILE A 113 -2.47 -15.20 -9.43
C ILE A 113 -3.61 -16.08 -9.96
N SER A 114 -3.54 -17.38 -9.66
CA SER A 114 -4.55 -18.33 -10.11
C SER A 114 -5.73 -18.44 -9.14
N PRO A 115 -6.94 -18.77 -9.63
CA PRO A 115 -8.09 -19.03 -8.76
C PRO A 115 -7.83 -20.08 -7.69
N GLU A 116 -7.06 -21.12 -8.03
CA GLU A 116 -6.68 -22.17 -7.09
C GLU A 116 -5.77 -21.64 -5.96
N SER A 117 -4.81 -20.76 -6.30
CA SER A 117 -3.92 -20.16 -5.29
C SER A 117 -4.66 -19.24 -4.36
N ILE A 118 -5.68 -18.52 -4.84
CA ILE A 118 -6.56 -17.67 -4.00
C ILE A 118 -7.24 -18.55 -2.95
N GLY A 119 -7.95 -19.59 -3.37
CA GLY A 119 -8.68 -20.49 -2.46
C GLY A 119 -7.76 -21.17 -1.43
N LYS A 120 -6.57 -21.64 -1.85
CA LYS A 120 -5.57 -22.24 -0.95
C LYS A 120 -5.04 -21.24 0.08
N THR A 121 -4.76 -20.01 -0.34
CA THR A 121 -4.29 -18.96 0.55
C THR A 121 -5.34 -18.61 1.60
N LEU A 122 -6.57 -18.32 1.16
CA LEU A 122 -7.65 -17.89 2.04
C LEU A 122 -8.13 -19.00 3.00
N ALA A 123 -7.83 -20.27 2.72
CA ALA A 123 -8.17 -21.39 3.62
C ALA A 123 -7.44 -21.32 4.98
N ASP A 124 -6.31 -20.61 5.07
CA ASP A 124 -5.55 -20.43 6.32
C ASP A 124 -6.04 -19.25 7.17
N PHE A 125 -7.09 -18.54 6.71
CA PHE A 125 -7.65 -17.35 7.35
C PHE A 125 -9.14 -17.54 7.63
N SER A 126 -9.64 -16.81 8.63
CA SER A 126 -10.99 -16.99 9.18
C SER A 126 -11.60 -15.67 9.64
N GLU A 127 -12.83 -15.77 10.18
CA GLU A 127 -13.58 -14.65 10.74
C GLU A 127 -12.70 -13.78 11.67
N GLY A 128 -12.75 -12.48 11.43
CA GLY A 128 -12.02 -11.47 12.21
C GLY A 128 -10.57 -11.22 11.76
N ASP A 129 -9.99 -12.08 10.90
CA ASP A 129 -8.70 -11.76 10.28
C ASP A 129 -8.87 -10.61 9.26
N LEU A 130 -7.78 -9.87 9.02
CA LEU A 130 -7.78 -8.70 8.14
C LEU A 130 -7.16 -9.05 6.80
N LEU A 131 -7.86 -8.73 5.71
CA LEU A 131 -7.33 -8.75 4.36
C LEU A 131 -6.99 -7.32 3.93
N VAL A 132 -5.78 -7.11 3.44
CA VAL A 132 -5.34 -5.84 2.84
C VAL A 132 -5.11 -6.05 1.36
N LEU A 133 -5.70 -5.20 0.52
CA LEU A 133 -5.64 -5.25 -0.94
C LEU A 133 -5.27 -3.90 -1.54
N GLN A 134 -4.54 -3.94 -2.65
CA GLN A 134 -4.26 -2.80 -3.52
C GLN A 134 -4.67 -3.15 -4.95
N ASN A 135 -4.62 -2.17 -5.88
CA ASN A 135 -5.05 -2.40 -7.27
C ASN A 135 -3.87 -2.71 -8.21
N GLU A 136 -2.91 -3.54 -7.78
CA GLU A 136 -1.73 -3.88 -8.58
C GLU A 136 -1.65 -5.36 -8.99
N ILE A 137 -2.61 -6.18 -8.57
CA ILE A 137 -2.65 -7.63 -8.86
C ILE A 137 -3.92 -8.00 -9.64
N ASN A 138 -3.92 -9.18 -10.26
CA ASN A 138 -5.16 -9.74 -10.82
C ASN A 138 -6.00 -10.46 -9.75
N GLY A 139 -7.25 -10.77 -10.10
CA GLY A 139 -8.14 -11.60 -9.27
C GLY A 139 -8.75 -10.90 -8.06
N ILE A 140 -8.63 -9.57 -7.92
CA ILE A 140 -9.08 -8.77 -6.78
C ILE A 140 -10.54 -9.03 -6.43
N ALA A 141 -11.45 -8.98 -7.41
CA ALA A 141 -12.87 -9.22 -7.17
C ALA A 141 -13.11 -10.60 -6.52
N ARG A 142 -12.46 -11.64 -7.02
CA ARG A 142 -12.57 -12.98 -6.47
C ARG A 142 -11.97 -13.08 -5.05
N ILE A 143 -10.84 -12.42 -4.81
CA ILE A 143 -10.22 -12.38 -3.48
C ILE A 143 -11.17 -11.71 -2.48
N MET A 144 -11.82 -10.60 -2.86
CA MET A 144 -12.82 -9.92 -2.04
C MET A 144 -14.02 -10.83 -1.75
N ASP A 145 -14.57 -11.50 -2.78
CA ASP A 145 -15.70 -12.41 -2.62
C ASP A 145 -15.38 -13.55 -1.65
N GLU A 146 -14.27 -14.27 -1.90
CA GLU A 146 -13.90 -15.41 -1.08
C GLU A 146 -13.48 -15.03 0.35
N ALA A 147 -12.90 -13.84 0.57
CA ALA A 147 -12.58 -13.33 1.90
C ALA A 147 -13.85 -12.94 2.68
N HIS A 148 -14.77 -12.25 2.02
CA HIS A 148 -16.07 -11.90 2.61
C HIS A 148 -16.87 -13.13 3.03
N ASP A 149 -16.90 -14.19 2.20
CA ASP A 149 -17.56 -15.46 2.53
C ASP A 149 -16.97 -16.14 3.78
N ARG A 150 -15.69 -15.85 4.08
CA ARG A 150 -14.99 -16.29 5.31
C ARG A 150 -15.12 -15.32 6.48
N ARG A 151 -15.89 -14.23 6.30
CA ARG A 151 -16.07 -13.15 7.28
C ARG A 151 -14.76 -12.50 7.70
N MET A 152 -13.79 -12.46 6.79
CA MET A 152 -12.62 -11.61 6.94
C MET A 152 -13.02 -10.15 6.76
N ARG A 153 -12.29 -9.25 7.41
CA ARG A 153 -12.48 -7.80 7.24
C ARG A 153 -11.59 -7.31 6.11
N ILE A 154 -12.13 -6.53 5.19
CA ILE A 154 -11.46 -6.13 3.96
C ILE A 154 -11.04 -4.65 4.02
N VAL A 155 -9.73 -4.41 3.93
CA VAL A 155 -9.12 -3.09 3.69
C VAL A 155 -8.77 -2.99 2.21
N PHE A 156 -9.29 -2.00 1.52
CA PHE A 156 -8.98 -1.77 0.13
C PHE A 156 -8.37 -0.40 -0.10
N ASN A 157 -7.15 -0.39 -0.64
CA ASN A 157 -6.48 0.78 -1.18
C ASN A 157 -6.55 0.72 -2.72
N PRO A 158 -7.45 1.47 -3.40
CA PRO A 158 -7.69 1.36 -4.84
C PRO A 158 -6.58 1.98 -5.70
N SER A 159 -5.35 1.95 -5.23
CA SER A 159 -4.19 2.52 -5.90
C SER A 159 -3.38 1.44 -6.66
N PRO A 160 -2.96 1.71 -7.92
CA PRO A 160 -3.32 2.86 -8.77
C PRO A 160 -4.79 2.79 -9.22
N PHE A 161 -5.47 3.94 -9.19
CA PHE A 161 -6.87 4.01 -9.60
C PHE A 161 -7.02 3.78 -11.12
N ASN A 162 -7.98 2.95 -11.50
CA ASN A 162 -8.34 2.74 -12.90
C ASN A 162 -9.79 2.26 -13.05
N LYS A 163 -10.29 2.17 -14.28
CA LYS A 163 -11.69 1.83 -14.59
C LYS A 163 -12.12 0.43 -14.13
N SER A 164 -11.19 -0.51 -13.91
CA SER A 164 -11.55 -1.88 -13.49
C SER A 164 -12.13 -1.92 -12.07
N ILE A 165 -11.84 -0.92 -11.23
CA ILE A 165 -12.32 -0.80 -9.86
C ILE A 165 -13.85 -0.82 -9.79
N SER A 166 -14.54 -0.25 -10.78
CA SER A 166 -16.01 -0.26 -10.83
C SER A 166 -16.63 -1.66 -10.97
N ALA A 167 -15.84 -2.66 -11.35
CA ALA A 167 -16.28 -4.06 -11.47
C ALA A 167 -16.00 -4.88 -10.21
N TYR A 168 -15.39 -4.30 -9.18
CA TYR A 168 -15.12 -5.00 -7.91
C TYR A 168 -16.33 -4.93 -6.99
N PRO A 169 -16.53 -5.92 -6.12
CA PRO A 169 -17.61 -5.94 -5.12
C PRO A 169 -17.29 -4.99 -3.95
N LEU A 170 -17.31 -3.69 -4.23
CA LEU A 170 -16.88 -2.65 -3.30
C LEU A 170 -17.79 -2.53 -2.06
N GLU A 171 -19.02 -3.01 -2.14
CA GLU A 171 -19.94 -3.11 -1.01
C GLU A 171 -19.49 -4.10 0.08
N LYS A 172 -18.50 -4.96 -0.22
CA LYS A 172 -17.89 -5.91 0.73
C LYS A 172 -16.67 -5.34 1.46
N VAL A 173 -16.29 -4.11 1.14
CA VAL A 173 -15.11 -3.44 1.73
C VAL A 173 -15.49 -2.84 3.09
N ASP A 174 -14.71 -3.19 4.13
CA ASP A 174 -14.88 -2.62 5.48
C ASP A 174 -14.14 -1.29 5.67
N TRP A 175 -13.00 -1.11 4.99
CA TRP A 175 -12.23 0.14 5.00
C TRP A 175 -11.75 0.52 3.61
N PHE A 176 -12.08 1.73 3.18
CA PHE A 176 -11.41 2.39 2.07
C PHE A 176 -10.22 3.21 2.58
N VAL A 177 -9.06 3.01 1.96
CA VAL A 177 -7.86 3.84 2.19
C VAL A 177 -7.55 4.56 0.89
N LEU A 178 -7.72 5.87 0.89
CA LEU A 178 -7.72 6.70 -0.30
C LEU A 178 -6.85 7.94 -0.08
N ASN A 179 -6.30 8.47 -1.17
CA ASN A 179 -5.91 9.87 -1.22
C ASN A 179 -7.05 10.71 -1.86
N GLU A 180 -6.88 12.03 -1.93
CA GLU A 180 -7.90 12.95 -2.47
C GLU A 180 -8.23 12.66 -3.94
N ILE A 181 -7.22 12.28 -4.73
CA ILE A 181 -7.41 11.97 -6.17
C ILE A 181 -8.23 10.69 -6.31
N GLU A 182 -7.87 9.63 -5.61
CA GLU A 182 -8.58 8.35 -5.62
C GLU A 182 -10.00 8.49 -5.07
N GLY A 183 -10.16 9.28 -4.01
CA GLY A 183 -11.48 9.64 -3.46
C GLY A 183 -12.34 10.38 -4.47
N GLY A 184 -11.75 11.33 -5.17
CA GLY A 184 -12.41 12.09 -6.23
C GLY A 184 -12.83 11.22 -7.42
N GLU A 185 -11.95 10.33 -7.88
CA GLU A 185 -12.26 9.37 -8.96
C GLU A 185 -13.39 8.39 -8.58
N LEU A 186 -13.47 7.99 -7.31
CA LEU A 186 -14.48 7.04 -6.83
C LEU A 186 -15.85 7.69 -6.59
N THR A 187 -15.87 8.97 -6.22
CA THR A 187 -17.09 9.70 -5.79
C THR A 187 -17.56 10.76 -6.77
N GLY A 188 -16.65 11.33 -7.56
CA GLY A 188 -16.92 12.52 -8.38
C GLY A 188 -16.78 13.84 -7.62
N GLU A 189 -16.36 13.81 -6.34
CA GLU A 189 -16.23 14.98 -5.46
C GLU A 189 -14.76 15.41 -5.31
N THR A 190 -14.52 16.68 -5.00
CA THR A 190 -13.15 17.23 -4.84
C THR A 190 -12.84 17.67 -3.42
N GLU A 191 -13.86 18.03 -2.65
CA GLU A 191 -13.71 18.48 -1.26
C GLU A 191 -13.69 17.28 -0.32
N PRO A 192 -12.73 17.19 0.63
CA PRO A 192 -12.57 16.01 1.49
C PRO A 192 -13.84 15.63 2.25
N GLU A 193 -14.56 16.60 2.79
CA GLU A 193 -15.80 16.36 3.54
C GLU A 193 -16.89 15.78 2.63
N LYS A 194 -16.98 16.25 1.38
CA LYS A 194 -17.92 15.74 0.38
C LYS A 194 -17.53 14.35 -0.09
N ILE A 195 -16.23 14.08 -0.26
CA ILE A 195 -15.73 12.72 -0.56
C ILE A 195 -16.16 11.75 0.54
N LEU A 196 -15.94 12.10 1.82
CA LEU A 196 -16.34 11.27 2.95
C LEU A 196 -17.87 11.04 2.99
N GLN A 197 -18.65 12.09 2.73
CA GLN A 197 -20.10 11.99 2.70
C GLN A 197 -20.57 11.08 1.55
N ALA A 198 -20.07 11.27 0.35
CA ALA A 198 -20.43 10.46 -0.81
C ALA A 198 -20.03 8.98 -0.65
N LEU A 199 -18.87 8.71 -0.03
CA LEU A 199 -18.46 7.35 0.31
C LEU A 199 -19.41 6.71 1.33
N LYS A 200 -19.83 7.45 2.37
CA LYS A 200 -20.79 6.96 3.36
C LYS A 200 -22.18 6.69 2.76
N GLU A 201 -22.62 7.53 1.82
CA GLU A 201 -23.91 7.33 1.12
C GLU A 201 -23.86 6.09 0.22
N LYS A 202 -22.73 5.87 -0.44
CA LYS A 202 -22.53 4.75 -1.38
C LYS A 202 -22.19 3.43 -0.69
N PHE A 203 -21.46 3.47 0.43
CA PHE A 203 -20.95 2.33 1.18
C PHE A 203 -21.16 2.56 2.68
N SER A 204 -22.42 2.49 3.14
CA SER A 204 -22.87 2.90 4.48
C SER A 204 -22.13 2.25 5.64
N ASP A 205 -21.67 1.00 5.46
CA ASP A 205 -21.01 0.20 6.49
C ASP A 205 -19.48 0.33 6.46
N ALA A 206 -18.94 0.89 5.38
CA ALA A 206 -17.51 1.05 5.22
C ALA A 206 -16.97 2.27 6.02
N LYS A 207 -15.78 2.09 6.56
CA LYS A 207 -14.98 3.15 7.18
C LYS A 207 -14.04 3.73 6.14
N THR A 208 -13.68 5.00 6.32
CA THR A 208 -12.80 5.68 5.38
C THR A 208 -11.59 6.27 6.06
N LEU A 209 -10.42 6.06 5.47
CA LEU A 209 -9.16 6.70 5.78
C LEU A 209 -8.74 7.52 4.56
N LEU A 210 -8.86 8.85 4.63
CA LEU A 210 -8.58 9.77 3.53
C LEU A 210 -7.32 10.59 3.83
N THR A 211 -6.26 10.33 3.09
CA THR A 211 -5.01 11.10 3.20
C THR A 211 -5.07 12.36 2.33
N LEU A 212 -4.65 13.50 2.89
CA LEU A 212 -4.75 14.84 2.32
C LEU A 212 -3.38 15.46 2.03
N GLY A 213 -2.37 14.64 1.81
CA GLY A 213 -1.00 15.10 1.60
C GLY A 213 -0.54 16.02 2.75
N ARG A 214 -0.17 17.26 2.44
CA ARG A 214 0.30 18.22 3.46
C ARG A 214 -0.77 18.68 4.46
N ARG A 215 -2.04 18.42 4.20
CA ARG A 215 -3.16 18.74 5.11
C ARG A 215 -3.40 17.64 6.16
N GLY A 216 -2.66 16.54 6.13
CA GLY A 216 -2.79 15.44 7.08
C GLY A 216 -3.74 14.35 6.62
N VAL A 217 -4.61 13.90 7.52
CA VAL A 217 -5.49 12.74 7.27
C VAL A 217 -6.82 12.91 8.00
N LEU A 218 -7.88 12.39 7.38
CA LEU A 218 -9.21 12.21 7.97
C LEU A 218 -9.52 10.71 8.08
N TYR A 219 -10.12 10.32 9.19
CA TYR A 219 -10.69 8.99 9.40
C TYR A 219 -12.13 9.14 9.84
N THR A 220 -13.00 8.29 9.29
CA THR A 220 -14.37 8.15 9.80
C THR A 220 -14.80 6.68 9.82
N ASP A 221 -15.55 6.30 10.85
CA ASP A 221 -16.28 5.03 10.93
C ASP A 221 -17.80 5.22 10.73
N GLY A 222 -18.19 6.37 10.21
CA GLY A 222 -19.58 6.75 10.01
C GLY A 222 -20.22 7.46 11.21
N ASN A 223 -19.71 7.29 12.43
CA ASN A 223 -20.18 7.94 13.67
C ASN A 223 -19.19 8.97 14.20
N VAL A 224 -17.91 8.65 14.09
CA VAL A 224 -16.82 9.50 14.59
C VAL A 224 -15.96 9.94 13.41
N VAL A 225 -15.59 11.23 13.41
CA VAL A 225 -14.56 11.77 12.52
C VAL A 225 -13.33 12.11 13.37
N CYS A 226 -12.19 11.57 12.99
CA CYS A 226 -10.89 11.89 13.57
C CYS A 226 -9.98 12.47 12.51
N SER A 227 -9.13 13.40 12.88
CA SER A 227 -8.08 13.95 12.00
C SER A 227 -6.74 13.98 12.73
N HIS A 228 -5.67 13.96 11.95
CA HIS A 228 -4.33 14.21 12.44
C HIS A 228 -3.58 15.08 11.43
N PRO A 229 -2.88 16.15 11.84
CA PRO A 229 -2.02 16.93 10.98
C PRO A 229 -0.76 16.15 10.60
N ILE A 230 0.01 16.65 9.65
CA ILE A 230 1.34 16.11 9.39
C ILE A 230 2.33 16.53 10.47
N PHE A 231 3.39 15.75 10.67
CA PHE A 231 4.59 16.22 11.34
C PHE A 231 5.48 16.95 10.32
N SER A 232 5.99 18.13 10.70
CA SER A 232 6.86 18.93 9.82
C SER A 232 8.26 18.35 9.81
N VAL A 233 8.71 17.89 8.63
CA VAL A 233 10.03 17.29 8.42
C VAL A 233 10.62 17.75 7.09
N SER A 234 11.94 17.58 6.91
CA SER A 234 12.60 17.81 5.62
C SER A 234 12.34 16.64 4.68
N VAL A 235 11.49 16.84 3.69
CA VAL A 235 11.11 15.81 2.71
C VAL A 235 12.24 15.61 1.70
N LYS A 236 12.62 14.34 1.50
CA LYS A 236 13.55 13.89 0.47
C LYS A 236 12.85 13.09 -0.63
N ASP A 237 11.95 12.20 -0.23
CA ASP A 237 11.24 11.30 -1.15
C ASP A 237 9.87 10.96 -0.54
N THR A 238 8.80 11.04 -1.32
CA THR A 238 7.44 10.73 -0.86
C THR A 238 7.01 9.30 -1.21
N THR A 239 7.89 8.51 -1.82
CA THR A 239 7.61 7.13 -2.18
C THR A 239 7.31 6.32 -0.91
N ALA A 240 6.31 5.43 -1.00
CA ALA A 240 5.82 4.60 0.10
C ALA A 240 5.29 5.34 1.36
N ALA A 241 5.14 6.67 1.34
CA ALA A 241 4.56 7.41 2.47
C ALA A 241 3.15 6.92 2.82
N GLY A 242 2.29 6.75 1.82
CA GLY A 242 0.93 6.22 1.97
C GLY A 242 0.90 4.76 2.41
N ASP A 243 1.79 3.92 1.88
CA ASP A 243 1.92 2.51 2.25
C ASP A 243 2.38 2.38 3.72
N THR A 244 3.35 3.20 4.13
CA THR A 244 3.83 3.29 5.51
C THR A 244 2.70 3.71 6.45
N PHE A 245 1.95 4.75 6.06
CA PHE A 245 0.82 5.23 6.82
C PHE A 245 -0.23 4.14 7.03
N LEU A 246 -0.67 3.48 5.94
CA LEU A 246 -1.65 2.40 5.99
C LEU A 246 -1.19 1.27 6.91
N GLY A 247 0.04 0.80 6.75
CA GLY A 247 0.59 -0.30 7.55
C GLY A 247 0.60 0.01 9.05
N TYR A 248 1.11 1.17 9.43
CA TYR A 248 1.13 1.59 10.84
C TYR A 248 -0.28 1.80 11.41
N PHE A 249 -1.19 2.38 10.63
CA PHE A 249 -2.56 2.58 11.08
C PHE A 249 -3.25 1.26 11.41
N PHE A 250 -3.26 0.29 10.50
CA PHE A 250 -3.96 -0.99 10.71
C PHE A 250 -3.27 -1.92 11.71
N ALA A 251 -1.94 -1.85 11.83
CA ALA A 251 -1.22 -2.60 12.87
C ALA A 251 -1.59 -2.15 14.30
N LEU A 252 -1.98 -0.89 14.47
CA LEU A 252 -2.17 -0.29 15.78
C LEU A 252 -3.63 0.03 16.13
N LEU A 253 -4.52 0.04 15.13
CA LEU A 253 -5.92 0.45 15.25
C LEU A 253 -6.68 -0.29 16.35
N GLU A 254 -6.60 -1.61 16.38
CA GLU A 254 -7.33 -2.41 17.38
C GLU A 254 -6.82 -2.20 18.81
N LYS A 255 -5.52 -2.01 18.94
CA LYS A 255 -4.89 -1.89 20.27
C LYS A 255 -5.05 -0.51 20.89
N TYR A 256 -4.96 0.54 20.07
CA TYR A 256 -4.86 1.92 20.57
C TYR A 256 -6.03 2.82 20.15
N GLY A 257 -6.92 2.32 19.30
CA GLY A 257 -8.01 3.10 18.71
C GLY A 257 -7.55 4.08 17.62
N PRO A 258 -8.50 4.69 16.89
CA PRO A 258 -8.21 5.43 15.68
C PRO A 258 -7.33 6.67 15.88
N ARG A 259 -7.54 7.44 16.95
CA ARG A 259 -6.78 8.66 17.20
C ARG A 259 -5.28 8.41 17.39
N GLU A 260 -4.94 7.44 18.22
CA GLU A 260 -3.54 7.11 18.48
C GLU A 260 -2.92 6.36 17.28
N ALA A 261 -3.68 5.51 16.60
CA ALA A 261 -3.24 4.88 15.35
C ALA A 261 -2.91 5.91 14.26
N LEU A 262 -3.73 6.97 14.11
CA LEU A 262 -3.44 8.10 13.20
C LEU A 262 -2.15 8.82 13.58
N ARG A 263 -1.92 9.08 14.86
CA ARG A 263 -0.70 9.74 15.35
C ARG A 263 0.55 8.95 15.00
N TRP A 264 0.55 7.64 15.27
CA TRP A 264 1.66 6.75 14.94
C TRP A 264 1.88 6.63 13.44
N ALA A 265 0.81 6.47 12.66
CA ALA A 265 0.87 6.37 11.21
C ALA A 265 1.42 7.65 10.57
N SER A 266 0.99 8.83 11.06
CA SER A 266 1.52 10.12 10.61
C SER A 266 3.00 10.29 10.95
N ALA A 267 3.44 9.85 12.13
CA ALA A 267 4.84 9.89 12.52
C ALA A 267 5.70 8.94 11.68
N ALA A 268 5.23 7.71 11.43
CA ALA A 268 5.92 6.75 10.59
C ALA A 268 6.07 7.26 9.15
N SER A 269 4.99 7.81 8.58
CA SER A 269 5.02 8.43 7.25
C SER A 269 5.96 9.64 7.20
N ALA A 270 5.99 10.47 8.25
CA ALA A 270 6.91 11.61 8.35
C ALA A 270 8.38 11.15 8.36
N ILE A 271 8.72 10.08 9.07
CA ILE A 271 10.07 9.50 9.04
C ILE A 271 10.39 8.96 7.64
N ALA A 272 9.47 8.19 7.05
CA ALA A 272 9.67 7.60 5.73
C ALA A 272 10.03 8.64 4.67
N VAL A 273 9.34 9.77 4.62
CA VAL A 273 9.62 10.81 3.60
C VAL A 273 10.97 11.54 3.78
N THR A 274 11.69 11.30 4.88
CA THR A 274 13.06 11.85 5.09
C THR A 274 14.16 10.96 4.50
N VAL A 275 13.82 9.77 4.04
CA VAL A 275 14.75 8.77 3.50
C VAL A 275 14.43 8.52 2.03
N LYS A 276 15.44 8.38 1.17
CA LYS A 276 15.26 8.05 -0.26
C LYS A 276 14.88 6.57 -0.42
N GLY A 277 13.95 6.30 -1.34
CA GLY A 277 13.48 4.96 -1.72
C GLY A 277 12.21 4.52 -1.00
N ALA A 278 11.63 3.40 -1.43
CA ALA A 278 10.37 2.86 -0.94
C ALA A 278 10.54 1.97 0.31
N ALA A 279 10.82 0.68 0.12
CA ALA A 279 10.91 -0.31 1.20
C ALA A 279 11.95 0.03 2.29
N ASN A 280 13.05 0.65 1.89
CA ASN A 280 14.14 1.05 2.80
C ASN A 280 13.78 2.24 3.69
N SER A 281 12.84 3.09 3.27
CA SER A 281 12.43 4.28 4.02
C SER A 281 11.47 3.97 5.17
N ILE A 282 10.81 2.83 5.14
CA ILE A 282 9.79 2.45 6.13
C ILE A 282 10.47 2.24 7.50
N PRO A 283 10.13 3.02 8.53
CA PRO A 283 10.81 2.94 9.83
C PRO A 283 10.42 1.67 10.61
N HIS A 284 11.24 1.32 11.59
CA HIS A 284 10.87 0.36 12.63
C HIS A 284 10.10 1.04 13.75
N ARG A 285 9.34 0.26 14.54
CA ARG A 285 8.47 0.75 15.60
C ARG A 285 9.22 1.58 16.65
N GLU A 286 10.44 1.19 16.97
CA GLU A 286 11.29 1.86 17.96
C GLU A 286 11.69 3.26 17.50
N GLU A 287 11.92 3.44 16.19
CA GLU A 287 12.25 4.73 15.58
C GLU A 287 11.05 5.67 15.66
N VAL A 288 9.85 5.16 15.33
CA VAL A 288 8.60 5.93 15.45
C VAL A 288 8.31 6.29 16.90
N ALA A 289 8.52 5.36 17.85
CA ALA A 289 8.36 5.63 19.26
C ALA A 289 9.36 6.70 19.76
N ALA A 290 10.59 6.68 19.26
CA ALA A 290 11.60 7.70 19.60
C ALA A 290 11.22 9.07 19.03
N PHE A 291 10.76 9.11 17.79
CA PHE A 291 10.29 10.33 17.15
C PHE A 291 9.13 10.97 17.93
N LEU A 292 8.12 10.17 18.30
CA LEU A 292 6.95 10.63 19.04
C LEU A 292 7.23 11.12 20.47
N ARG A 293 8.36 10.70 21.06
CA ARG A 293 8.79 11.22 22.39
C ARG A 293 9.44 12.61 22.30
N ASN A 294 9.92 12.97 21.11
CA ASN A 294 10.67 14.22 20.87
C ASN A 294 9.84 15.29 20.16
N THR A 295 8.59 14.97 19.82
CA THR A 295 7.60 15.86 19.19
C THR A 295 6.37 16.05 20.07
#